data_58de92e791826e62a4b322bf9f1b9c55
#
_entry.id   58de92e791826e62a4b322bf9f1b9c55
#
_cell.length_a   1.000
_cell.length_b   1.000
_cell.length_c   1.000
_cell.angle_alpha   90.00
_cell.angle_beta   90.00
_cell.angle_gamma   90.00
#
_symmetry.space_group_name_H-M   'P 1'
#
loop_
_entity.id
_entity.type
_entity.pdbx_description
1 polymer ?
#
loop_
_entity_poly.entity_id
_entity_poly.type
_entity_poly.pdbx_seq_one_letter_code
_entity_poly.pdbx_strand_id
1 'polypeptide(L)'
;GWTGGVNKRSASEQALGFMLGLSRNLFFSSFPLKNGKWEKEGGSFLTGKTIGIIGCGHIGADVIYLLQPFNCQILICDILDKSGVVDTYGVTQVSQDELLAESDMISLHVSLTELTQGMVNEKFLKKMKPSAYLINNSRGLVVNQKALKNALQQKAIAGAALDVFESEPPDDLELLALPNLMATPHIGGNANEAVLAMGRSAISH
;
A
#
# COMPACT_ATOMS: atom_id res chain seq x y z
N GLY A 1 -20.79 15.37 6.54
CA GLY A 1 -19.77 14.45 6.02
C GLY A 1 -19.68 14.58 4.50
N TRP A 2 -18.75 13.86 3.87
CA TRP A 2 -18.63 13.79 2.42
C TRP A 2 -19.02 12.40 1.91
N THR A 3 -19.34 12.30 0.63
CA THR A 3 -19.68 11.03 -0.03
C THR A 3 -18.45 10.11 -0.09
N GLY A 4 -18.62 8.82 0.24
CA GLY A 4 -17.56 7.83 0.17
C GLY A 4 -16.93 7.75 -1.24
N GLY A 5 -15.60 7.62 -1.30
CA GLY A 5 -14.87 7.50 -2.57
C GLY A 5 -14.54 8.82 -3.28
N VAL A 6 -14.93 9.98 -2.76
CA VAL A 6 -14.63 11.29 -3.39
C VAL A 6 -13.13 11.55 -3.53
N ASN A 7 -12.33 11.08 -2.58
CA ASN A 7 -10.87 11.21 -2.58
C ASN A 7 -10.13 9.94 -3.07
N LYS A 8 -10.84 8.97 -3.68
CA LYS A 8 -10.25 7.68 -4.06
C LYS A 8 -9.03 7.83 -4.94
N ARG A 9 -9.08 8.72 -5.96
CA ARG A 9 -7.99 8.92 -6.92
C ARG A 9 -6.70 9.38 -6.22
N SER A 10 -6.80 10.29 -5.25
CA SER A 10 -5.64 10.75 -4.48
C SER A 10 -4.93 9.60 -3.76
N ALA A 11 -5.69 8.76 -3.03
CA ALA A 11 -5.13 7.61 -2.33
C ALA A 11 -4.60 6.53 -3.29
N SER A 12 -5.26 6.34 -4.42
CA SER A 12 -4.85 5.34 -5.43
C SER A 12 -3.56 5.75 -6.13
N GLU A 13 -3.40 7.01 -6.48
CA GLU A 13 -2.17 7.53 -7.07
C GLU A 13 -1.01 7.50 -6.08
N GLN A 14 -1.25 7.75 -4.79
CA GLN A 14 -0.22 7.57 -3.76
C GLN A 14 0.21 6.11 -3.64
N ALA A 15 -0.74 5.15 -3.63
CA ALA A 15 -0.41 3.73 -3.61
C ALA A 15 0.45 3.32 -4.82
N LEU A 16 0.11 3.78 -6.03
CA LEU A 16 0.93 3.58 -7.21
C LEU A 16 2.30 4.26 -7.07
N GLY A 17 2.35 5.46 -6.51
CA GLY A 17 3.61 6.18 -6.21
C GLY A 17 4.51 5.38 -5.26
N PHE A 18 3.95 4.76 -4.22
CA PHE A 18 4.67 3.85 -3.32
C PHE A 18 5.19 2.61 -4.07
N MET A 19 4.37 1.98 -4.91
CA MET A 19 4.78 0.83 -5.71
C MET A 19 5.96 1.17 -6.62
N LEU A 20 5.91 2.30 -7.32
CA LEU A 20 7.00 2.77 -8.17
C LEU A 20 8.22 3.17 -7.35
N GLY A 21 8.02 3.87 -6.23
CA GLY A 21 9.10 4.30 -5.33
C GLY A 21 9.89 3.13 -4.76
N LEU A 22 9.19 2.09 -4.30
CA LEU A 22 9.79 0.86 -3.78
C LEU A 22 10.47 0.04 -4.89
N SER A 23 9.76 -0.19 -6.01
CA SER A 23 10.30 -0.98 -7.13
C SER A 23 11.58 -0.41 -7.69
N ARG A 24 11.66 0.91 -7.84
CA ARG A 24 12.73 1.62 -8.53
C ARG A 24 13.73 2.27 -7.57
N ASN A 25 13.66 1.97 -6.27
CA ASN A 25 14.52 2.56 -5.23
C ASN A 25 14.56 4.09 -5.24
N LEU A 26 13.49 4.76 -5.72
CA LEU A 26 13.51 6.21 -5.94
C LEU A 26 13.73 6.97 -4.63
N PHE A 27 13.04 6.58 -3.58
CA PHE A 27 13.16 7.19 -2.26
C PHE A 27 14.51 6.87 -1.62
N PHE A 28 14.89 5.58 -1.61
CA PHE A 28 16.11 5.11 -0.95
C PHE A 28 17.39 5.57 -1.65
N SER A 29 17.41 5.76 -2.98
CA SER A 29 18.57 6.27 -3.70
C SER A 29 18.71 7.80 -3.59
N SER A 30 17.60 8.53 -3.40
CA SER A 30 17.62 9.99 -3.26
C SER A 30 18.34 10.45 -1.99
N PHE A 31 18.15 9.73 -0.88
CA PHE A 31 18.71 10.11 0.41
C PHE A 31 20.25 10.00 0.48
N PRO A 32 20.85 8.87 0.08
CA PRO A 32 22.32 8.78 -0.03
C PRO A 32 22.91 9.85 -0.95
N LEU A 33 22.29 10.10 -2.10
CA LEU A 33 22.77 11.11 -3.04
C LEU A 33 22.81 12.52 -2.43
N LYS A 34 21.79 12.93 -1.68
CA LYS A 34 21.78 14.22 -0.94
C LYS A 34 22.90 14.31 0.11
N ASN A 35 23.39 13.18 0.58
CA ASN A 35 24.53 13.08 1.50
C ASN A 35 25.87 12.80 0.79
N GLY A 36 25.95 13.04 -0.52
CA GLY A 36 27.16 12.93 -1.32
C GLY A 36 27.57 11.49 -1.70
N LYS A 37 26.71 10.48 -1.46
CA LYS A 37 26.97 9.10 -1.84
C LYS A 37 26.39 8.79 -3.22
N TRP A 38 27.22 8.27 -4.11
CA TRP A 38 26.84 7.89 -5.48
C TRP A 38 26.59 6.37 -5.56
N GLU A 39 25.35 5.94 -5.30
CA GLU A 39 24.93 4.54 -5.32
C GLU A 39 23.97 4.31 -6.49
N LYS A 40 24.28 3.34 -7.38
CA LYS A 40 23.53 3.10 -8.63
C LYS A 40 22.58 1.91 -8.54
N GLU A 41 21.89 1.73 -7.43
CA GLU A 41 20.98 0.63 -7.23
C GLU A 41 19.56 1.00 -7.72
N GLY A 42 19.25 0.67 -8.98
CA GLY A 42 18.05 1.13 -9.69
C GLY A 42 16.78 0.29 -9.45
N GLY A 43 16.86 -0.76 -8.63
CA GLY A 43 15.72 -1.63 -8.33
C GLY A 43 15.24 -2.47 -9.54
N SER A 44 13.94 -2.77 -9.58
CA SER A 44 13.29 -3.60 -10.59
C SER A 44 12.13 -2.88 -11.26
N PHE A 45 11.63 -3.43 -12.38
CA PHE A 45 10.39 -2.93 -12.98
C PHE A 45 9.18 -3.26 -12.10
N LEU A 46 8.18 -2.39 -12.10
CA LEU A 46 6.83 -2.71 -11.64
C LEU A 46 6.10 -3.58 -12.67
N THR A 47 6.37 -3.34 -13.95
CA THR A 47 5.78 -4.10 -15.06
C THR A 47 5.98 -5.60 -14.90
N GLY A 48 4.89 -6.35 -15.04
CA GLY A 48 4.89 -7.81 -14.98
C GLY A 48 4.98 -8.39 -13.56
N LYS A 49 4.97 -7.56 -12.50
CA LYS A 49 4.92 -8.02 -11.11
C LYS A 49 3.54 -8.56 -10.74
N THR A 50 3.50 -9.43 -9.75
CA THR A 50 2.27 -9.86 -9.10
C THR A 50 1.93 -8.89 -7.98
N ILE A 51 0.77 -8.23 -8.09
CA ILE A 51 0.29 -7.24 -7.12
C ILE A 51 -0.93 -7.80 -6.38
N GLY A 52 -0.84 -7.93 -5.07
CA GLY A 52 -1.95 -8.32 -4.21
C GLY A 52 -2.69 -7.09 -3.69
N ILE A 53 -3.99 -7.03 -3.91
CA ILE A 53 -4.87 -5.97 -3.41
C ILE A 53 -5.80 -6.56 -2.35
N ILE A 54 -5.63 -6.15 -1.09
CA ILE A 54 -6.51 -6.56 0.01
C ILE A 54 -7.53 -5.45 0.27
N GLY A 55 -8.81 -5.75 0.00
CA GLY A 55 -9.90 -4.78 -0.01
C GLY A 55 -10.09 -4.13 -1.39
N CYS A 56 -11.03 -4.66 -2.17
CA CYS A 56 -11.37 -4.16 -3.51
C CYS A 56 -12.63 -3.28 -3.46
N GLY A 57 -12.57 -2.20 -2.65
CA GLY A 57 -13.55 -1.11 -2.59
C GLY A 57 -13.23 -0.02 -3.60
N HIS A 58 -13.67 1.23 -3.32
CA HIS A 58 -13.44 2.38 -4.21
C HIS A 58 -11.95 2.61 -4.54
N ILE A 59 -11.07 2.53 -3.54
CA ILE A 59 -9.63 2.78 -3.71
C ILE A 59 -8.97 1.56 -4.38
N GLY A 60 -9.21 0.34 -3.87
CA GLY A 60 -8.60 -0.87 -4.45
C GLY A 60 -8.94 -1.06 -5.92
N ALA A 61 -10.20 -0.84 -6.32
CA ALA A 61 -10.62 -0.89 -7.72
C ALA A 61 -9.96 0.21 -8.58
N ASP A 62 -9.77 1.41 -8.03
CA ASP A 62 -9.10 2.51 -8.74
C ASP A 62 -7.59 2.25 -8.88
N VAL A 63 -6.94 1.61 -7.90
CA VAL A 63 -5.54 1.14 -8.01
C VAL A 63 -5.41 0.10 -9.12
N ILE A 64 -6.35 -0.86 -9.21
CA ILE A 64 -6.38 -1.86 -10.29
C ILE A 64 -6.48 -1.17 -11.66
N TYR A 65 -7.35 -0.16 -11.80
CA TYR A 65 -7.45 0.64 -13.02
C TYR A 65 -6.12 1.32 -13.37
N LEU A 66 -5.43 1.95 -12.40
CA LEU A 66 -4.16 2.62 -12.61
C LEU A 66 -3.02 1.65 -12.97
N LEU A 67 -3.09 0.40 -12.54
CA LEU A 67 -2.08 -0.63 -12.82
C LEU A 67 -2.20 -1.26 -14.22
N GLN A 68 -3.31 -1.06 -14.93
CA GLN A 68 -3.53 -1.69 -16.24
C GLN A 68 -2.37 -1.48 -17.24
N PRO A 69 -1.79 -0.26 -17.39
CA PRO A 69 -0.68 -0.04 -18.33
C PRO A 69 0.62 -0.75 -17.95
N PHE A 70 0.75 -1.26 -16.72
CA PHE A 70 1.96 -1.94 -16.24
C PHE A 70 1.97 -3.44 -16.53
N ASN A 71 0.88 -4.00 -17.09
CA ASN A 71 0.75 -5.44 -17.35
C ASN A 71 1.10 -6.31 -16.13
N CYS A 72 0.70 -5.86 -14.93
CA CYS A 72 0.86 -6.62 -13.70
C CYS A 72 -0.15 -7.77 -13.64
N GLN A 73 0.25 -8.89 -13.05
CA GLN A 73 -0.70 -9.89 -12.57
C GLN A 73 -1.34 -9.34 -11.28
N ILE A 74 -2.66 -9.21 -11.23
CA ILE A 74 -3.35 -8.63 -10.07
C ILE A 74 -4.18 -9.71 -9.40
N LEU A 75 -3.87 -9.95 -8.12
CA LEU A 75 -4.64 -10.82 -7.23
C LEU A 75 -5.44 -9.94 -6.26
N ILE A 76 -6.72 -10.23 -6.07
CA ILE A 76 -7.56 -9.51 -5.13
C ILE A 76 -8.07 -10.44 -4.03
N CYS A 77 -8.11 -9.94 -2.80
CA CYS A 77 -8.75 -10.59 -1.67
C CYS A 77 -9.75 -9.61 -1.04
N ASP A 78 -11.00 -10.02 -0.99
CA ASP A 78 -12.11 -9.25 -0.40
C ASP A 78 -13.09 -10.22 0.26
N ILE A 79 -13.81 -9.76 1.28
CA ILE A 79 -14.87 -10.53 1.93
C ILE A 79 -16.14 -10.65 1.07
N LEU A 80 -16.27 -9.78 0.06
CA LEU A 80 -17.37 -9.78 -0.90
C LEU A 80 -16.92 -10.38 -2.23
N ASP A 81 -17.88 -10.94 -2.97
CA ASP A 81 -17.66 -11.31 -4.36
C ASP A 81 -17.36 -10.06 -5.22
N LYS A 82 -16.31 -10.15 -6.02
CA LYS A 82 -15.80 -9.07 -6.89
C LYS A 82 -15.81 -9.47 -8.37
N SER A 83 -16.69 -10.39 -8.75
CA SER A 83 -16.84 -10.86 -10.14
C SER A 83 -16.89 -9.72 -11.16
N GLY A 84 -17.60 -8.62 -10.87
CA GLY A 84 -17.65 -7.47 -11.75
C GLY A 84 -16.30 -6.77 -11.97
N VAL A 85 -15.42 -6.77 -10.97
CA VAL A 85 -14.04 -6.25 -11.10
C VAL A 85 -13.16 -7.25 -11.85
N VAL A 86 -13.31 -8.53 -11.53
CA VAL A 86 -12.63 -9.64 -12.22
C VAL A 86 -12.91 -9.58 -13.73
N ASP A 87 -14.17 -9.51 -14.12
CA ASP A 87 -14.58 -9.46 -15.52
C ASP A 87 -14.11 -8.18 -16.24
N THR A 88 -14.12 -7.05 -15.52
CA THR A 88 -13.77 -5.74 -16.13
C THR A 88 -12.28 -5.62 -16.39
N TYR A 89 -11.43 -6.10 -15.49
CA TYR A 89 -9.98 -5.84 -15.49
C TYR A 89 -9.11 -7.09 -15.69
N GLY A 90 -9.71 -8.27 -15.79
CA GLY A 90 -8.96 -9.52 -15.95
C GLY A 90 -8.10 -9.87 -14.74
N VAL A 91 -8.55 -9.50 -13.53
CA VAL A 91 -7.87 -9.82 -12.27
C VAL A 91 -8.37 -11.14 -11.69
N THR A 92 -7.70 -11.70 -10.70
CA THR A 92 -8.10 -12.97 -10.07
C THR A 92 -8.45 -12.75 -8.59
N GLN A 93 -9.66 -13.14 -8.18
CA GLN A 93 -10.01 -13.17 -6.76
C GLN A 93 -9.54 -14.48 -6.14
N VAL A 94 -8.74 -14.39 -5.08
CA VAL A 94 -8.09 -15.51 -4.41
C VAL A 94 -8.26 -15.46 -2.90
N SER A 95 -7.86 -16.51 -2.21
CA SER A 95 -7.75 -16.50 -0.74
C SER A 95 -6.63 -15.57 -0.28
N GLN A 96 -6.71 -15.11 0.98
CA GLN A 96 -5.64 -14.29 1.55
C GLN A 96 -4.29 -15.03 1.54
N ASP A 97 -4.28 -16.30 1.87
CA ASP A 97 -3.05 -17.09 1.94
C ASP A 97 -2.36 -17.21 0.58
N GLU A 98 -3.12 -17.44 -0.47
CA GLU A 98 -2.62 -17.47 -1.85
C GLU A 98 -2.10 -16.10 -2.28
N LEU A 99 -2.85 -15.03 -1.99
CA LEU A 99 -2.41 -13.66 -2.29
C LEU A 99 -1.07 -13.36 -1.62
N LEU A 100 -0.90 -13.70 -0.33
CA LEU A 100 0.34 -13.46 0.42
C LEU A 100 1.53 -14.23 -0.15
N ALA A 101 1.32 -15.48 -0.55
CA ALA A 101 2.37 -16.34 -1.07
C ALA A 101 2.85 -15.93 -2.48
N GLU A 102 1.93 -15.41 -3.32
CA GLU A 102 2.20 -15.16 -4.73
C GLU A 102 2.55 -13.71 -5.05
N SER A 103 2.22 -12.75 -4.17
CA SER A 103 2.41 -11.32 -4.47
C SER A 103 3.85 -10.86 -4.27
N ASP A 104 4.32 -10.01 -5.18
CA ASP A 104 5.57 -9.26 -5.05
C ASP A 104 5.36 -7.94 -4.28
N MET A 105 4.14 -7.40 -4.34
CA MET A 105 3.70 -6.25 -3.56
C MET A 105 2.28 -6.48 -3.07
N ILE A 106 2.02 -6.11 -1.81
CA ILE A 106 0.70 -6.22 -1.19
C ILE A 106 0.26 -4.84 -0.75
N SER A 107 -0.89 -4.39 -1.25
CA SER A 107 -1.47 -3.08 -0.94
C SER A 107 -2.80 -3.23 -0.21
N LEU A 108 -2.91 -2.54 0.92
CA LEU A 108 -4.05 -2.62 1.83
C LEU A 108 -5.03 -1.47 1.57
N HIS A 109 -6.28 -1.80 1.26
CA HIS A 109 -7.36 -0.83 0.99
C HIS A 109 -8.63 -1.18 1.75
N VAL A 110 -8.46 -1.63 3.00
CA VAL A 110 -9.54 -2.03 3.90
C VAL A 110 -9.90 -0.91 4.87
N SER A 111 -11.15 -0.88 5.31
CA SER A 111 -11.56 -0.05 6.45
C SER A 111 -11.10 -0.69 7.75
N LEU A 112 -10.89 0.11 8.80
CA LEU A 112 -10.65 -0.40 10.13
C LEU A 112 -11.96 -0.92 10.73
N THR A 113 -11.97 -2.20 11.06
CA THR A 113 -13.08 -2.93 11.69
C THR A 113 -12.49 -3.95 12.66
N GLU A 114 -13.32 -4.62 13.44
CA GLU A 114 -12.88 -5.74 14.30
C GLU A 114 -12.17 -6.87 13.51
N LEU A 115 -12.56 -7.09 12.26
CA LEU A 115 -11.95 -8.12 11.39
C LEU A 115 -10.59 -7.69 10.83
N THR A 116 -10.36 -6.40 10.68
CA THR A 116 -9.15 -5.88 10.02
C THR A 116 -8.14 -5.29 11.00
N GLN A 117 -8.56 -5.03 12.24
CA GLN A 117 -7.65 -4.54 13.28
C GLN A 117 -6.56 -5.56 13.57
N GLY A 118 -5.30 -5.15 13.38
CA GLY A 118 -4.13 -6.01 13.58
C GLY A 118 -4.07 -7.23 12.65
N MET A 119 -4.80 -7.20 11.52
CA MET A 119 -4.78 -8.32 10.57
C MET A 119 -3.38 -8.58 10.01
N VAL A 120 -2.60 -7.52 9.80
CA VAL A 120 -1.20 -7.64 9.42
C VAL A 120 -0.37 -7.84 10.68
N ASN A 121 -0.25 -9.08 11.09
CA ASN A 121 0.51 -9.55 12.24
C ASN A 121 1.71 -10.40 11.79
N GLU A 122 2.42 -10.98 12.75
CA GLU A 122 3.59 -11.82 12.46
C GLU A 122 3.26 -13.01 11.54
N LYS A 123 2.08 -13.64 11.71
CA LYS A 123 1.66 -14.78 10.88
C LYS A 123 1.40 -14.35 9.43
N PHE A 124 0.79 -13.17 9.24
CA PHE A 124 0.57 -12.58 7.93
C PHE A 124 1.91 -12.30 7.23
N LEU A 125 2.82 -11.60 7.93
CA LEU A 125 4.14 -11.21 7.38
C LEU A 125 5.01 -12.43 7.04
N LYS A 126 4.95 -13.51 7.82
CA LYS A 126 5.65 -14.77 7.54
C LYS A 126 5.17 -15.50 6.29
N LYS A 127 3.94 -15.24 5.83
CA LYS A 127 3.39 -15.85 4.60
C LYS A 127 3.77 -15.08 3.34
N MET A 128 4.25 -13.84 3.48
CA MET A 128 4.72 -13.03 2.35
C MET A 128 6.06 -13.57 1.83
N LYS A 129 6.33 -13.32 0.56
CA LYS A 129 7.66 -13.57 0.00
C LYS A 129 8.70 -12.72 0.71
N PRO A 130 9.93 -13.22 0.99
CA PRO A 130 11.01 -12.39 1.54
C PRO A 130 11.38 -11.20 0.65
N SER A 131 11.12 -11.30 -0.65
CA SER A 131 11.33 -10.22 -1.63
C SER A 131 10.13 -9.27 -1.77
N ALA A 132 9.03 -9.52 -1.06
CA ALA A 132 7.81 -8.74 -1.21
C ALA A 132 7.84 -7.42 -0.41
N TYR A 133 7.02 -6.48 -0.85
CA TYR A 133 6.78 -5.20 -0.19
C TYR A 133 5.34 -5.12 0.33
N LEU A 134 5.16 -4.47 1.49
CA LEU A 134 3.86 -4.14 2.06
C LEU A 134 3.57 -2.65 1.90
N ILE A 135 2.36 -2.30 1.47
CA ILE A 135 1.91 -0.92 1.33
C ILE A 135 0.64 -0.73 2.16
N ASN A 136 0.66 0.27 3.06
CA ASN A 136 -0.51 0.65 3.83
C ASN A 136 -0.74 2.18 3.76
N ASN A 137 -1.72 2.57 2.98
CA ASN A 137 -2.31 3.91 2.98
C ASN A 137 -3.82 3.86 3.29
N SER A 138 -4.23 2.86 4.09
CA SER A 138 -5.62 2.70 4.52
C SER A 138 -5.84 3.21 5.95
N ARG A 139 -5.50 2.41 6.97
CA ARG A 139 -5.58 2.77 8.40
C ARG A 139 -4.42 2.13 9.17
N GLY A 140 -3.80 2.88 10.09
CA GLY A 140 -2.62 2.43 10.84
C GLY A 140 -2.87 1.17 11.65
N LEU A 141 -3.96 1.12 12.40
CA LEU A 141 -4.32 -0.01 13.26
C LEU A 141 -4.64 -1.33 12.51
N VAL A 142 -4.70 -1.33 11.18
CA VAL A 142 -4.77 -2.57 10.36
C VAL A 142 -3.47 -3.36 10.47
N VAL A 143 -2.35 -2.68 10.68
CA VAL A 143 -1.02 -3.26 10.80
C VAL A 143 -0.58 -3.27 12.27
N ASN A 144 -0.16 -4.42 12.77
CA ASN A 144 0.58 -4.47 14.03
C ASN A 144 1.98 -3.90 13.79
N GLN A 145 2.19 -2.66 14.20
CA GLN A 145 3.39 -1.89 13.89
C GLN A 145 4.66 -2.54 14.48
N LYS A 146 4.55 -3.16 15.66
CA LYS A 146 5.66 -3.89 16.28
C LYS A 146 6.05 -5.13 15.47
N ALA A 147 5.07 -5.89 14.97
CA ALA A 147 5.34 -7.05 14.11
C ALA A 147 5.98 -6.63 12.79
N LEU A 148 5.49 -5.54 12.18
CA LEU A 148 6.07 -4.99 10.95
C LEU A 148 7.51 -4.52 11.18
N LYS A 149 7.78 -3.77 12.25
CA LYS A 149 9.12 -3.30 12.61
C LYS A 149 10.11 -4.47 12.72
N ASN A 150 9.73 -5.53 13.44
CA ASN A 150 10.54 -6.74 13.57
C ASN A 150 10.80 -7.40 12.21
N ALA A 151 9.77 -7.52 11.36
CA ALA A 151 9.90 -8.12 10.04
C ALA A 151 10.85 -7.32 9.13
N LEU A 152 10.80 -5.99 9.19
CA LEU A 152 11.69 -5.10 8.43
C LEU A 152 13.14 -5.19 8.93
N GLN A 153 13.36 -5.19 10.26
CA GLN A 153 14.68 -5.32 10.86
C GLN A 153 15.34 -6.67 10.53
N GLN A 154 14.55 -7.74 10.55
CA GLN A 154 15.01 -9.10 10.22
C GLN A 154 15.05 -9.37 8.72
N LYS A 155 14.64 -8.43 7.88
CA LYS A 155 14.50 -8.59 6.42
C LYS A 155 13.62 -9.80 6.05
N ALA A 156 12.61 -10.07 6.86
CA ALA A 156 11.61 -11.12 6.58
C ALA A 156 10.73 -10.74 5.37
N ILE A 157 10.62 -9.45 5.07
CA ILE A 157 10.12 -8.89 3.82
C ILE A 157 11.11 -7.83 3.31
N ALA A 158 11.08 -7.50 2.03
CA ALA A 158 12.03 -6.57 1.43
C ALA A 158 11.88 -5.14 1.98
N GLY A 159 10.65 -4.69 2.21
CA GLY A 159 10.39 -3.36 2.74
C GLY A 159 8.90 -3.06 2.85
N ALA A 160 8.59 -1.84 3.27
CA ALA A 160 7.22 -1.37 3.37
C ALA A 160 7.09 0.12 2.99
N ALA A 161 5.86 0.54 2.65
CA ALA A 161 5.46 1.93 2.56
C ALA A 161 4.23 2.18 3.45
N LEU A 162 4.32 3.17 4.32
CA LEU A 162 3.26 3.55 5.25
C LEU A 162 2.90 5.02 5.07
N ASP A 163 1.61 5.30 4.91
CA ASP A 163 1.05 6.65 5.01
C ASP A 163 0.32 6.86 6.34
N VAL A 164 0.04 5.77 7.05
CA VAL A 164 -0.76 5.75 8.27
C VAL A 164 -0.09 4.90 9.35
N PHE A 165 -0.32 5.27 10.62
CA PHE A 165 0.35 4.69 11.79
C PHE A 165 -0.64 4.34 12.89
N GLU A 166 -0.24 3.48 13.85
CA GLU A 166 -1.05 3.16 15.02
C GLU A 166 -1.33 4.40 15.89
N SER A 167 -0.31 5.28 16.01
CA SER A 167 -0.40 6.62 16.60
C SER A 167 -0.04 7.67 15.56
N GLU A 168 -0.78 8.75 15.45
CA GLU A 168 -0.53 9.86 14.53
C GLU A 168 -0.50 11.19 15.30
N PRO A 169 0.63 11.91 15.35
CA PRO A 169 1.92 11.61 14.71
C PRO A 169 2.59 10.36 15.26
N PRO A 170 3.38 9.62 14.44
CA PRO A 170 4.11 8.44 14.89
C PRO A 170 5.25 8.82 15.85
N ASP A 171 5.39 8.07 16.94
CA ASP A 171 6.41 8.25 17.98
C ASP A 171 7.55 7.22 17.92
N ASP A 172 7.40 6.13 17.15
CA ASP A 172 8.45 5.11 16.96
C ASP A 172 9.51 5.59 15.94
N LEU A 173 10.45 6.40 16.42
CA LEU A 173 11.55 6.93 15.60
C LEU A 173 12.48 5.83 15.05
N GLU A 174 12.58 4.68 15.75
CA GLU A 174 13.38 3.55 15.25
C GLU A 174 12.74 2.91 14.03
N LEU A 175 11.41 2.78 14.02
CA LEU A 175 10.67 2.32 12.84
C LEU A 175 10.89 3.30 11.67
N LEU A 176 10.70 4.60 11.91
CA LEU A 176 10.85 5.62 10.87
C LEU A 176 12.27 5.71 10.30
N ALA A 177 13.29 5.32 11.08
CA ALA A 177 14.68 5.32 10.65
C ALA A 177 15.10 4.07 9.86
N LEU A 178 14.20 3.07 9.70
CA LEU A 178 14.55 1.85 8.97
C LEU A 178 14.83 2.14 7.49
N PRO A 179 15.95 1.61 6.94
CA PRO A 179 16.37 1.92 5.57
C PRO A 179 15.47 1.29 4.50
N ASN A 180 14.58 0.37 4.88
CA ASN A 180 13.64 -0.32 4.00
C ASN A 180 12.17 0.08 4.28
N LEU A 181 11.96 1.22 4.95
CA LEU A 181 10.65 1.83 5.14
C LEU A 181 10.55 3.16 4.37
N MET A 182 9.53 3.31 3.55
CA MET A 182 9.07 4.60 3.01
C MET A 182 7.88 5.07 3.83
N ALA A 183 7.91 6.30 4.34
CA ALA A 183 6.88 6.85 5.22
C ALA A 183 6.42 8.23 4.76
N THR A 184 5.11 8.48 4.83
CA THR A 184 4.48 9.79 4.59
C THR A 184 3.47 10.12 5.68
N PRO A 185 3.21 11.41 5.98
CA PRO A 185 2.43 11.83 7.15
C PRO A 185 0.91 11.90 6.84
N HIS A 186 0.29 10.78 6.50
CA HIS A 186 -1.15 10.63 6.23
C HIS A 186 -1.67 11.62 5.18
N ILE A 187 -1.04 11.64 4.02
CA ILE A 187 -1.35 12.55 2.91
C ILE A 187 -2.07 11.89 1.74
N GLY A 188 -2.40 10.60 1.82
CA GLY A 188 -3.02 9.85 0.73
C GLY A 188 -4.32 10.45 0.19
N GLY A 189 -5.10 11.09 1.07
CA GLY A 189 -6.33 11.78 0.68
C GLY A 189 -6.16 13.27 0.36
N ASN A 190 -4.95 13.84 0.38
CA ASN A 190 -4.70 15.28 0.47
C ASN A 190 -4.20 15.93 -0.83
N ALA A 191 -4.38 15.29 -1.99
CA ALA A 191 -4.19 15.99 -3.26
C ALA A 191 -5.13 17.22 -3.34
N ASN A 192 -4.68 18.30 -3.93
CA ASN A 192 -5.44 19.57 -3.99
C ASN A 192 -6.85 19.35 -4.55
N GLU A 193 -6.99 18.54 -5.59
CA GLU A 193 -8.25 18.20 -6.23
C GLU A 193 -9.18 17.41 -5.28
N ALA A 194 -8.61 16.49 -4.50
CA ALA A 194 -9.36 15.68 -3.54
C ALA A 194 -9.88 16.53 -2.38
N VAL A 195 -9.05 17.45 -1.85
CA VAL A 195 -9.45 18.38 -0.80
C VAL A 195 -10.59 19.28 -1.28
N LEU A 196 -10.51 19.82 -2.49
CA LEU A 196 -11.58 20.63 -3.10
C LEU A 196 -12.86 19.79 -3.31
N ALA A 197 -12.73 18.56 -3.78
CA ALA A 197 -13.88 17.67 -3.99
C ALA A 197 -14.58 17.28 -2.68
N MET A 198 -13.80 16.97 -1.62
CA MET A 198 -14.34 16.71 -0.28
C MET A 198 -15.06 17.92 0.28
N GLY A 199 -14.49 19.12 0.14
CA GLY A 199 -15.12 20.39 0.57
C GLY A 199 -16.45 20.64 -0.15
N ARG A 200 -16.48 20.49 -1.48
CA ARG A 200 -17.73 20.63 -2.28
C ARG A 200 -18.78 19.60 -1.88
N SER A 201 -18.40 18.33 -1.71
CA SER A 201 -19.31 17.27 -1.28
C SER A 201 -19.88 17.52 0.12
N ALA A 202 -19.09 18.10 1.04
CA ALA A 202 -19.57 18.43 2.39
C ALA A 202 -20.59 19.58 2.40
N ILE A 203 -20.49 20.54 1.45
CA ILE A 203 -21.41 21.67 1.32
C ILE A 203 -22.73 21.24 0.63
N SER A 204 -22.69 20.24 -0.24
CA SER A 204 -23.84 19.74 -0.99
C SER A 204 -24.72 18.77 -0.17
N HIS A 205 -24.33 18.42 1.03
CA HIS A 205 -25.07 17.61 2.01
C HIS A 205 -25.59 18.48 3.18
#